data_53756eccb3f612d73afb2bccb13d8a72
#
_entry.id   53756eccb3f612d73afb2bccb13d8a72
#
_cell.length_a   1.000
_cell.length_b   1.000
_cell.length_c   1.000
_cell.angle_alpha   90.00
_cell.angle_beta   90.00
_cell.angle_gamma   90.00
#
_symmetry.space_group_name_H-M   'P 1'
#
loop_
_entity.id
_entity.type
_entity.pdbx_description
1 polymer ?
#
loop_
_entity_poly.entity_id
_entity_poly.type
_entity_poly.pdbx_seq_one_letter_code
_entity_poly.pdbx_strand_id
1 'polypeptide(L)'
;YRGLERKNFNMRVGQSSLQSAQFFLNAAYPINDKLEAYAFGGTSFREGEAAGFYRRPNQARSYTGLYPNGFLPEIHSTINDVSVAAGLRGMLFENWNFDLSNTFGRNAFDYNIENTVNASLRENSPTEFDSGGLAFAQNTTNFDMNRKFDVLKGLNVAFGAEYRHENFAITAGQPESYNLYDINGGIVTASTP
;
A
#
# COMPACT_ATOMS: atom_id res chain seq x y z
N TYR A 1 9.01 -14.20 40.17
CA TYR A 1 8.70 -12.77 39.97
C TYR A 1 10.02 -12.05 39.70
N ARG A 2 10.18 -11.53 38.48
CA ARG A 2 11.43 -10.88 38.02
C ARG A 2 11.43 -9.36 38.29
N GLY A 3 10.64 -8.87 39.21
CA GLY A 3 10.54 -7.44 39.50
C GLY A 3 9.93 -6.61 38.38
N LEU A 4 9.18 -7.25 37.45
CA LEU A 4 8.53 -6.55 36.34
C LEU A 4 7.32 -5.77 36.81
N GLU A 5 7.31 -4.50 36.56
CA GLU A 5 6.17 -3.64 36.82
C GLU A 5 5.15 -3.73 35.66
N ARG A 6 3.89 -3.40 35.93
CA ARG A 6 2.82 -3.41 34.92
C ARG A 6 3.15 -2.56 33.70
N LYS A 7 3.87 -1.45 33.87
CA LYS A 7 4.35 -0.59 32.78
C LYS A 7 5.29 -1.26 31.79
N ASN A 8 5.95 -2.38 32.19
CA ASN A 8 6.83 -3.15 31.31
C ASN A 8 6.05 -4.03 30.32
N PHE A 9 4.74 -4.20 30.51
CA PHE A 9 3.84 -4.97 29.63
C PHE A 9 2.94 -4.05 28.83
N ASN A 10 3.55 -3.11 28.11
CA ASN A 10 2.82 -2.12 27.35
C ASN A 10 2.24 -2.75 26.05
N MET A 11 0.95 -3.09 26.09
CA MET A 11 0.20 -3.35 24.87
C MET A 11 -0.51 -2.07 24.45
N ARG A 12 -0.22 -1.59 23.25
CA ARG A 12 -0.97 -0.52 22.58
C ARG A 12 -1.98 -1.15 21.63
N VAL A 13 -3.26 -1.14 22.00
CA VAL A 13 -4.34 -1.70 21.19
C VAL A 13 -5.18 -0.56 20.63
N GLY A 14 -5.34 -0.53 19.30
CA GLY A 14 -6.17 0.47 18.64
C GLY A 14 -5.61 1.91 18.64
N GLN A 15 -4.36 2.11 19.05
CA GLN A 15 -3.66 3.38 19.05
C GLN A 15 -2.54 3.35 18.01
N SER A 16 -2.87 3.66 16.76
CA SER A 16 -1.88 3.97 15.74
C SER A 16 -1.69 5.47 15.62
N SER A 17 -0.45 5.92 15.40
CA SER A 17 -0.18 7.27 14.93
C SER A 17 -0.23 7.29 13.41
N LEU A 18 -0.65 8.40 12.84
CA LEU A 18 -0.68 8.60 11.39
C LEU A 18 -0.29 10.04 11.07
N GLN A 19 0.70 10.19 10.19
CA GLN A 19 1.03 11.45 9.53
C GLN A 19 0.73 11.31 8.04
N SER A 20 0.15 12.34 7.43
CA SER A 20 -0.17 12.30 6.01
C SER A 20 -0.01 13.66 5.35
N ALA A 21 0.45 13.63 4.09
CA ALA A 21 0.45 14.76 3.20
C ALA A 21 -0.20 14.36 1.87
N GLN A 22 -1.02 15.23 1.30
CA GLN A 22 -1.76 14.94 0.08
C GLN A 22 -1.75 16.16 -0.83
N PHE A 23 -1.67 15.89 -2.13
CA PHE A 23 -1.85 16.89 -3.16
C PHE A 23 -2.83 16.37 -4.21
N PHE A 24 -3.75 17.21 -4.64
CA PHE A 24 -4.71 16.88 -5.69
C PHE A 24 -4.87 18.06 -6.65
N LEU A 25 -4.92 17.76 -7.93
CA LEU A 25 -5.17 18.70 -9.01
C LEU A 25 -6.34 18.23 -9.86
N ASN A 26 -7.17 19.18 -10.30
CA ASN A 26 -8.23 18.95 -11.27
C ASN A 26 -8.20 20.10 -12.28
N ALA A 27 -8.18 19.76 -13.57
CA ALA A 27 -8.12 20.72 -14.67
C ALA A 27 -9.00 20.26 -15.82
N ALA A 28 -9.62 21.23 -16.49
CA ALA A 28 -10.34 21.02 -17.73
C ALA A 28 -10.03 22.19 -18.68
N TYR A 29 -9.89 21.87 -19.96
CA TYR A 29 -9.60 22.85 -20.99
C TYR A 29 -10.52 22.64 -22.19
N PRO A 30 -11.42 23.58 -22.51
CA PRO A 30 -12.24 23.51 -23.67
C PRO A 30 -11.37 23.77 -24.93
N ILE A 31 -11.22 22.74 -25.75
CA ILE A 31 -10.49 22.85 -27.03
C ILE A 31 -11.34 23.62 -28.04
N ASN A 32 -12.64 23.33 -28.04
CA ASN A 32 -13.66 24.06 -28.81
C ASN A 32 -15.05 23.78 -28.19
N ASP A 33 -16.11 24.29 -28.81
CA ASP A 33 -17.50 24.18 -28.29
C ASP A 33 -18.02 22.74 -28.15
N LYS A 34 -17.33 21.76 -28.74
CA LYS A 34 -17.74 20.33 -28.75
C LYS A 34 -16.73 19.39 -28.18
N LEU A 35 -15.55 19.87 -27.75
CA LEU A 35 -14.46 19.04 -27.29
C LEU A 35 -13.76 19.69 -26.12
N GLU A 36 -13.64 18.93 -25.05
CA GLU A 36 -12.92 19.31 -23.82
C GLU A 36 -11.86 18.26 -23.49
N ALA A 37 -10.67 18.72 -23.16
CA ALA A 37 -9.65 17.90 -22.51
C ALA A 37 -9.77 18.09 -20.99
N TYR A 38 -9.64 17.01 -20.24
CA TYR A 38 -9.61 17.07 -18.79
C TYR A 38 -8.51 16.19 -18.20
N ALA A 39 -8.03 16.57 -17.04
CA ALA A 39 -7.14 15.76 -16.25
C ALA A 39 -7.37 16.03 -14.76
N PHE A 40 -7.33 14.98 -13.97
CA PHE A 40 -7.31 15.10 -12.53
C PHE A 40 -6.44 14.02 -11.92
N GLY A 41 -5.94 14.28 -10.73
CA GLY A 41 -5.11 13.30 -10.06
C GLY A 41 -4.40 13.89 -8.88
N GLY A 42 -3.70 13.03 -8.17
CA GLY A 42 -2.99 13.42 -6.99
C GLY A 42 -2.06 12.35 -6.47
N THR A 43 -1.38 12.72 -5.42
CA THR A 43 -0.50 11.83 -4.66
C THR A 43 -0.76 11.99 -3.18
N SER A 44 -0.61 10.91 -2.44
CA SER A 44 -0.59 10.95 -0.99
C SER A 44 0.62 10.19 -0.44
N PHE A 45 1.18 10.73 0.62
CA PHE A 45 2.20 10.12 1.43
C PHE A 45 1.66 9.95 2.84
N ARG A 46 1.79 8.75 3.40
CA ARG A 46 1.32 8.45 4.76
C ARG A 46 2.38 7.64 5.49
N GLU A 47 2.70 8.07 6.69
CA GLU A 47 3.50 7.32 7.65
C GLU A 47 2.62 6.90 8.82
N GLY A 48 2.62 5.62 9.13
CA GLY A 48 1.88 5.05 10.24
C GLY A 48 2.77 4.30 11.20
N GLU A 49 2.50 4.41 12.49
CA GLU A 49 3.13 3.60 13.53
C GLU A 49 2.03 2.88 14.30
N ALA A 50 2.18 1.57 14.43
CA ALA A 50 1.30 0.71 15.22
C ALA A 50 2.15 -0.25 16.06
N ALA A 51 1.60 -0.75 17.16
CA ALA A 51 2.26 -1.74 17.97
C ALA A 51 1.77 -3.16 17.64
N GLY A 52 2.69 -4.11 17.63
CA GLY A 52 2.38 -5.53 17.60
C GLY A 52 1.98 -6.07 18.97
N PHE A 53 1.92 -7.38 19.09
CA PHE A 53 1.70 -8.04 20.37
C PHE A 53 2.99 -8.08 21.19
N TYR A 54 2.89 -7.82 22.49
CA TYR A 54 4.02 -7.92 23.42
C TYR A 54 4.65 -9.32 23.41
N ARG A 55 5.95 -9.37 23.22
CA ARG A 55 6.75 -10.60 23.23
C ARG A 55 7.32 -10.83 24.62
N ARG A 56 6.92 -11.93 25.24
CA ARG A 56 7.43 -12.29 26.57
C ARG A 56 8.86 -12.86 26.46
N PRO A 57 9.71 -12.69 27.49
CA PRO A 57 11.11 -13.15 27.45
C PRO A 57 11.27 -14.66 27.30
N ASN A 58 10.26 -15.45 27.68
CA ASN A 58 10.27 -16.92 27.60
C ASN A 58 9.68 -17.49 26.30
N GLN A 59 9.37 -16.65 25.32
CA GLN A 59 8.90 -17.11 24.02
C GLN A 59 10.08 -17.46 23.10
N ALA A 60 9.87 -18.45 22.21
CA ALA A 60 10.88 -18.87 21.23
C ALA A 60 11.28 -17.74 20.24
N ARG A 61 10.42 -16.73 20.08
CA ARG A 61 10.66 -15.56 19.23
C ARG A 61 11.28 -14.39 19.99
N SER A 62 11.87 -14.65 21.16
CA SER A 62 12.50 -13.63 21.99
C SER A 62 13.91 -14.07 22.35
N TYR A 63 14.82 -13.10 22.48
CA TYR A 63 16.17 -13.35 22.98
C TYR A 63 16.42 -12.47 24.19
N THR A 64 16.60 -13.12 25.35
CA THR A 64 16.72 -12.45 26.65
C THR A 64 18.02 -11.67 26.83
N GLY A 65 19.05 -11.94 26.02
CA GLY A 65 20.29 -11.17 26.00
C GLY A 65 20.08 -9.73 25.55
N LEU A 66 19.20 -9.52 24.56
CA LEU A 66 18.80 -8.17 24.09
C LEU A 66 17.58 -7.64 24.84
N TYR A 67 16.58 -8.47 25.05
CA TYR A 67 15.31 -8.10 25.68
C TYR A 67 15.02 -8.94 26.94
N PRO A 68 15.68 -8.67 28.06
CA PRO A 68 15.56 -9.50 29.27
C PRO A 68 14.15 -9.55 29.86
N ASN A 69 13.36 -8.51 29.60
CA ASN A 69 11.98 -8.40 30.07
C ASN A 69 10.93 -8.64 28.97
N GLY A 70 11.37 -8.96 27.76
CA GLY A 70 10.51 -8.96 26.56
C GLY A 70 10.42 -7.59 25.92
N PHE A 71 9.61 -7.47 24.86
CA PHE A 71 9.50 -6.24 24.07
C PHE A 71 8.13 -6.10 23.39
N LEU A 72 7.79 -4.88 23.01
CA LEU A 72 6.65 -4.56 22.18
C LEU A 72 7.16 -4.18 20.78
N PRO A 73 6.97 -5.01 19.76
CA PRO A 73 7.37 -4.64 18.40
C PRO A 73 6.56 -3.44 17.89
N GLU A 74 7.20 -2.55 17.19
CA GLU A 74 6.61 -1.39 16.56
C GLU A 74 6.62 -1.58 15.04
N ILE A 75 5.44 -1.42 14.43
CA ILE A 75 5.22 -1.61 13.00
C ILE A 75 5.12 -0.22 12.39
N HIS A 76 6.14 0.17 11.67
CA HIS A 76 6.18 1.39 10.89
C HIS A 76 5.77 1.08 9.45
N SER A 77 4.86 1.85 8.91
CA SER A 77 4.39 1.68 7.55
C SER A 77 4.53 2.98 6.78
N THR A 78 5.08 2.88 5.57
CA THR A 78 5.13 3.99 4.62
C THR A 78 4.23 3.64 3.44
N ILE A 79 3.25 4.51 3.16
CA ILE A 79 2.27 4.28 2.10
C ILE A 79 2.34 5.45 1.12
N ASN A 80 2.57 5.11 -0.14
CA ASN A 80 2.60 6.05 -1.24
C ASN A 80 1.48 5.72 -2.23
N ASP A 81 0.59 6.68 -2.45
CA ASP A 81 -0.45 6.58 -3.46
C ASP A 81 -0.23 7.62 -4.55
N VAL A 82 -0.46 7.19 -5.77
CA VAL A 82 -0.54 8.07 -6.92
C VAL A 82 -1.75 7.67 -7.76
N SER A 83 -2.52 8.64 -8.21
CA SER A 83 -3.62 8.40 -9.15
C SER A 83 -3.71 9.58 -10.12
N VAL A 84 -3.77 9.28 -11.41
CA VAL A 84 -3.93 10.29 -12.47
C VAL A 84 -4.92 9.76 -13.48
N ALA A 85 -5.87 10.60 -13.85
CA ALA A 85 -6.78 10.36 -14.96
C ALA A 85 -6.68 11.52 -15.95
N ALA A 86 -6.69 11.21 -17.24
CA ALA A 86 -6.74 12.21 -18.30
C ALA A 86 -7.64 11.71 -19.43
N GLY A 87 -8.37 12.60 -20.05
CA GLY A 87 -9.31 12.22 -21.10
C GLY A 87 -9.70 13.37 -22.00
N LEU A 88 -10.39 12.97 -23.05
CA LEU A 88 -11.07 13.84 -24.00
C LEU A 88 -12.55 13.48 -23.99
N ARG A 89 -13.40 14.44 -23.75
CA ARG A 89 -14.84 14.26 -23.81
C ARG A 89 -15.50 15.30 -24.70
N GLY A 90 -16.60 14.93 -25.29
CA GLY A 90 -17.29 15.88 -26.17
C GLY A 90 -18.40 15.25 -26.98
N MET A 91 -18.67 15.86 -28.13
CA MET A 91 -19.73 15.44 -29.02
C MET A 91 -19.16 15.11 -30.41
N LEU A 92 -19.45 13.88 -30.87
CA LEU A 92 -19.14 13.41 -32.22
C LEU A 92 -20.44 13.22 -33.03
N PHE A 93 -20.33 13.32 -34.36
CA PHE A 93 -21.43 12.98 -35.27
C PHE A 93 -22.79 13.65 -34.87
N GLU A 94 -22.72 14.94 -34.51
CA GLU A 94 -23.84 15.83 -34.17
C GLU A 94 -24.58 15.54 -32.86
N ASN A 95 -24.69 14.30 -32.39
CA ASN A 95 -25.48 13.99 -31.19
C ASN A 95 -24.95 12.80 -30.35
N TRP A 96 -23.76 12.31 -30.61
CA TRP A 96 -23.13 11.29 -29.81
C TRP A 96 -22.17 11.93 -28.82
N ASN A 97 -22.46 11.82 -27.54
CA ASN A 97 -21.46 12.13 -26.52
C ASN A 97 -20.45 11.01 -26.47
N PHE A 98 -19.20 11.35 -26.30
CA PHE A 98 -18.12 10.39 -26.07
C PHE A 98 -17.22 10.84 -24.93
N ASP A 99 -16.57 9.87 -24.32
CA ASP A 99 -15.45 10.05 -23.41
C ASP A 99 -14.38 9.01 -23.75
N LEU A 100 -13.17 9.47 -23.99
CA LEU A 100 -11.98 8.64 -24.12
C LEU A 100 -11.02 9.01 -23.01
N SER A 101 -10.77 8.10 -22.09
CA SER A 101 -9.96 8.37 -20.92
C SER A 101 -8.95 7.28 -20.63
N ASN A 102 -7.89 7.67 -19.92
CA ASN A 102 -6.95 6.75 -19.31
C ASN A 102 -6.78 7.12 -17.85
N THR A 103 -6.83 6.12 -16.99
CA THR A 103 -6.59 6.24 -15.55
C THR A 103 -5.43 5.36 -15.15
N PHE A 104 -4.47 5.94 -14.48
CA PHE A 104 -3.37 5.22 -13.83
C PHE A 104 -3.47 5.40 -12.32
N GLY A 105 -3.36 4.31 -11.58
CA GLY A 105 -3.27 4.31 -10.12
C GLY A 105 -2.16 3.39 -9.64
N ARG A 106 -1.45 3.80 -8.60
CA ARG A 106 -0.47 2.96 -7.90
C ARG A 106 -0.55 3.20 -6.41
N ASN A 107 -0.62 2.12 -5.65
CA ASN A 107 -0.42 2.08 -4.20
C ASN A 107 0.86 1.30 -3.91
N ALA A 108 1.71 1.80 -3.04
CA ALA A 108 2.86 1.10 -2.51
C ALA A 108 2.84 1.16 -0.99
N PHE A 109 3.14 0.05 -0.35
CA PHE A 109 3.11 -0.13 1.09
C PHE A 109 4.41 -0.81 1.52
N ASP A 110 5.23 -0.12 2.29
CA ASP A 110 6.51 -0.61 2.80
C ASP A 110 6.44 -0.74 4.33
N TYR A 111 7.04 -1.81 4.86
CA TYR A 111 7.07 -2.13 6.29
C TYR A 111 8.48 -2.03 6.84
N ASN A 112 8.63 -1.29 7.92
CA ASN A 112 9.78 -1.34 8.80
C ASN A 112 9.33 -1.77 10.19
N ILE A 113 9.98 -2.75 10.79
CA ILE A 113 9.62 -3.24 12.12
C ILE A 113 10.75 -2.87 13.08
N GLU A 114 10.41 -2.06 14.06
CA GLU A 114 11.34 -1.63 15.10
C GLU A 114 11.08 -2.33 16.43
N ASN A 115 12.02 -2.16 17.36
CA ASN A 115 11.96 -2.76 18.69
C ASN A 115 11.65 -4.25 18.62
N THR A 116 12.40 -4.99 17.82
CA THR A 116 12.18 -6.40 17.51
C THR A 116 13.51 -7.18 17.53
N VAL A 117 13.48 -8.46 17.25
CA VAL A 117 14.65 -9.34 17.24
C VAL A 117 14.41 -10.57 16.37
N ASN A 118 15.42 -10.98 15.62
CA ASN A 118 15.51 -12.35 15.12
C ASN A 118 16.19 -13.23 16.18
N ALA A 119 15.41 -14.00 16.90
CA ALA A 119 15.91 -14.80 18.02
C ALA A 119 17.00 -15.82 17.65
N SER A 120 17.08 -16.21 16.38
CA SER A 120 18.13 -17.14 15.90
C SER A 120 19.50 -16.48 15.78
N LEU A 121 19.55 -15.17 15.54
CA LEU A 121 20.79 -14.39 15.52
C LEU A 121 21.30 -13.99 16.91
N ARG A 122 20.48 -14.16 17.94
CA ARG A 122 20.82 -13.87 19.33
C ARG A 122 21.33 -12.44 19.52
N GLU A 123 22.52 -12.25 20.13
CA GLU A 123 23.18 -10.96 20.36
C GLU A 123 23.55 -10.20 19.07
N ASN A 124 23.68 -10.91 17.96
CA ASN A 124 24.00 -10.33 16.66
C ASN A 124 22.75 -9.87 15.88
N SER A 125 21.56 -10.04 16.46
CA SER A 125 20.34 -9.62 15.79
C SER A 125 20.23 -8.10 15.72
N PRO A 126 19.92 -7.53 14.54
CA PRO A 126 19.37 -6.19 14.48
C PRO A 126 18.10 -6.08 15.33
N THR A 127 17.79 -4.88 15.78
CA THR A 127 16.56 -4.57 16.52
C THR A 127 15.53 -3.81 15.67
N GLU A 128 15.87 -3.59 14.41
CA GLU A 128 15.07 -2.97 13.37
C GLU A 128 15.24 -3.74 12.08
N PHE A 129 14.16 -3.92 11.30
CA PHE A 129 14.16 -4.66 10.06
C PHE A 129 13.35 -3.95 8.98
N ASP A 130 13.94 -3.77 7.79
CA ASP A 130 13.16 -3.66 6.58
C ASP A 130 12.46 -5.01 6.34
N SER A 131 11.14 -5.01 6.44
CA SER A 131 10.32 -6.22 6.30
C SER A 131 9.70 -6.35 4.91
N GLY A 132 10.17 -5.52 3.96
CA GLY A 132 9.71 -5.51 2.59
C GLY A 132 8.42 -4.75 2.37
N GLY A 133 7.85 -4.92 1.19
CA GLY A 133 6.70 -4.14 0.78
C GLY A 133 5.83 -4.82 -0.25
N LEU A 134 4.70 -4.20 -0.50
CA LEU A 134 3.71 -4.58 -1.49
C LEU A 134 3.42 -3.38 -2.39
N ALA A 135 3.25 -3.61 -3.68
CA ALA A 135 2.80 -2.56 -4.58
C ALA A 135 1.76 -3.12 -5.56
N PHE A 136 0.73 -2.32 -5.79
CA PHE A 136 -0.27 -2.59 -6.81
C PHE A 136 -0.35 -1.39 -7.74
N ALA A 137 -0.36 -1.65 -9.05
CA ALA A 137 -0.54 -0.64 -10.07
C ALA A 137 -1.59 -1.10 -11.07
N GLN A 138 -2.43 -0.16 -11.49
CA GLN A 138 -3.48 -0.38 -12.49
C GLN A 138 -3.45 0.74 -13.52
N ASN A 139 -3.59 0.36 -14.78
CA ASN A 139 -3.84 1.28 -15.88
C ASN A 139 -5.10 0.85 -16.61
N THR A 140 -6.05 1.76 -16.77
CA THR A 140 -7.34 1.50 -17.40
C THR A 140 -7.59 2.54 -18.47
N THR A 141 -7.84 2.08 -19.69
CA THR A 141 -8.29 2.94 -20.81
C THR A 141 -9.76 2.64 -21.09
N ASN A 142 -10.57 3.68 -21.08
CA ASN A 142 -12.01 3.61 -21.34
C ASN A 142 -12.36 4.40 -22.60
N PHE A 143 -13.30 3.86 -23.34
CA PHE A 143 -13.98 4.57 -24.42
C PHE A 143 -15.47 4.36 -24.24
N ASP A 144 -16.20 5.45 -24.02
CA ASP A 144 -17.64 5.44 -23.80
C ASP A 144 -18.34 6.33 -24.81
N MET A 145 -19.50 5.87 -25.29
CA MET A 145 -20.37 6.65 -26.15
C MET A 145 -21.82 6.53 -25.73
N ASN A 146 -22.55 7.63 -25.83
CA ASN A 146 -23.98 7.61 -25.59
C ASN A 146 -24.74 8.64 -26.48
N ARG A 147 -25.97 8.29 -26.78
CA ARG A 147 -26.90 9.19 -27.53
C ARG A 147 -28.34 8.99 -27.06
N LYS A 148 -29.04 10.09 -26.89
CA LYS A 148 -30.48 10.11 -26.67
C LYS A 148 -31.20 10.31 -27.99
N PHE A 149 -32.20 9.48 -28.27
CA PHE A 149 -33.10 9.54 -29.41
C PHE A 149 -34.48 9.96 -28.94
N ASP A 150 -35.16 10.82 -29.69
CA ASP A 150 -36.53 11.29 -29.40
C ASP A 150 -37.57 10.28 -29.90
N VAL A 151 -37.38 9.01 -29.62
CA VAL A 151 -38.29 7.93 -29.92
C VAL A 151 -38.73 7.22 -28.62
N LEU A 152 -39.90 6.62 -28.61
CA LEU A 152 -40.46 5.86 -27.46
C LEU A 152 -40.44 6.64 -26.13
N LYS A 153 -40.67 7.94 -26.14
CA LYS A 153 -40.59 8.89 -25.01
C LYS A 153 -39.16 9.11 -24.47
N GLY A 154 -38.17 8.87 -25.30
CA GLY A 154 -36.74 9.06 -24.98
C GLY A 154 -35.98 7.76 -24.83
N LEU A 155 -35.40 7.25 -25.91
CA LEU A 155 -34.48 6.11 -25.90
C LEU A 155 -33.04 6.61 -25.72
N ASN A 156 -32.36 6.17 -24.68
CA ASN A 156 -30.93 6.39 -24.54
C ASN A 156 -30.15 5.10 -24.89
N VAL A 157 -29.23 5.20 -25.84
CA VAL A 157 -28.34 4.13 -26.24
C VAL A 157 -26.94 4.49 -25.77
N ALA A 158 -26.29 3.55 -25.05
CA ALA A 158 -24.93 3.70 -24.59
C ALA A 158 -24.14 2.42 -24.86
N PHE A 159 -22.89 2.55 -25.20
CA PHE A 159 -21.92 1.46 -25.34
C PHE A 159 -20.52 1.99 -25.05
N GLY A 160 -19.63 1.07 -24.73
CA GLY A 160 -18.23 1.40 -24.42
C GLY A 160 -17.33 0.19 -24.48
N ALA A 161 -16.06 0.45 -24.30
CA ALA A 161 -15.02 -0.57 -24.19
C ALA A 161 -14.01 -0.16 -23.14
N GLU A 162 -13.52 -1.13 -22.40
CA GLU A 162 -12.48 -0.96 -21.39
C GLU A 162 -11.31 -1.90 -21.67
N TYR A 163 -10.10 -1.36 -21.57
CA TYR A 163 -8.87 -2.15 -21.48
C TYR A 163 -8.19 -1.85 -20.16
N ARG A 164 -7.91 -2.92 -19.38
CA ARG A 164 -7.28 -2.83 -18.06
C ARG A 164 -6.04 -3.67 -17.99
N HIS A 165 -5.00 -3.11 -17.44
CA HIS A 165 -3.75 -3.79 -17.09
C HIS A 165 -3.45 -3.58 -15.62
N GLU A 166 -3.15 -4.68 -14.91
CA GLU A 166 -2.84 -4.67 -13.49
C GLU A 166 -1.48 -5.31 -13.25
N ASN A 167 -0.77 -4.80 -12.26
CA ASN A 167 0.49 -5.34 -11.80
C ASN A 167 0.53 -5.35 -10.28
N PHE A 168 0.88 -6.50 -9.71
CA PHE A 168 1.14 -6.64 -8.28
C PHE A 168 2.59 -7.06 -8.08
N ALA A 169 3.28 -6.38 -7.19
CA ALA A 169 4.67 -6.63 -6.85
C ALA A 169 4.83 -6.85 -5.33
N ILE A 170 5.70 -7.77 -4.98
CA ILE A 170 6.15 -8.02 -3.61
C ILE A 170 7.65 -7.75 -3.58
N THR A 171 8.09 -6.88 -2.66
CA THR A 171 9.49 -6.63 -2.41
C THR A 171 9.88 -7.37 -1.14
N ALA A 172 10.91 -8.21 -1.22
CA ALA A 172 11.42 -8.90 -0.04
C ALA A 172 12.09 -7.89 0.91
N GLY A 173 11.91 -8.12 2.19
CA GLY A 173 12.66 -7.41 3.22
C GLY A 173 14.12 -7.86 3.30
N GLN A 174 14.87 -7.31 4.24
CA GLN A 174 16.23 -7.75 4.48
C GLN A 174 16.27 -9.21 4.99
N PRO A 175 17.31 -10.00 4.64
CA PRO A 175 17.38 -11.42 4.95
C PRO A 175 17.16 -11.76 6.42
N GLU A 176 17.62 -10.90 7.32
CA GLU A 176 17.49 -11.08 8.77
C GLU A 176 16.04 -10.98 9.27
N SER A 177 15.15 -10.42 8.48
CA SER A 177 13.74 -10.30 8.85
C SER A 177 12.96 -11.61 8.69
N TYR A 178 13.42 -12.53 7.83
CA TYR A 178 12.66 -13.75 7.49
C TYR A 178 13.46 -15.06 7.52
N ASN A 179 14.81 -15.01 7.52
CA ASN A 179 15.61 -16.23 7.58
C ASN A 179 15.80 -16.73 9.03
N LEU A 180 15.94 -18.05 9.16
CA LEU A 180 16.43 -18.71 10.36
C LEU A 180 17.95 -18.90 10.22
N TYR A 181 18.70 -18.62 11.29
CA TYR A 181 20.14 -18.73 11.31
C TYR A 181 20.59 -19.82 12.31
N ASP A 182 21.66 -20.54 11.96
CA ASP A 182 22.33 -21.46 12.86
C ASP A 182 23.26 -20.70 13.84
N ILE A 183 23.92 -21.45 14.73
CA ILE A 183 24.81 -20.87 15.75
C ILE A 183 26.06 -20.21 15.17
N ASN A 184 26.42 -20.53 13.92
CA ASN A 184 27.57 -19.97 13.20
C ASN A 184 27.16 -18.79 12.30
N GLY A 185 25.90 -18.42 12.28
CA GLY A 185 25.36 -17.37 11.42
C GLY A 185 25.04 -17.83 9.99
N GLY A 186 25.03 -19.13 9.73
CA GLY A 186 24.60 -19.69 8.46
C GLY A 186 23.07 -19.72 8.35
N ILE A 187 22.54 -19.46 7.15
CA ILE A 187 21.09 -19.58 6.90
C ILE A 187 20.69 -21.06 6.94
N VAL A 188 19.75 -21.38 7.82
CA VAL A 188 19.13 -22.70 7.88
C VAL A 188 18.06 -22.78 6.81
N THR A 189 18.39 -23.39 5.68
CA THR A 189 17.37 -23.77 4.69
C THR A 189 16.50 -24.87 5.30
N ALA A 190 15.20 -24.62 5.45
CA ALA A 190 14.28 -25.68 5.86
C ALA A 190 14.43 -26.82 4.85
N SER A 191 14.96 -27.95 5.29
CA SER A 191 14.80 -29.20 4.54
C SER A 191 13.30 -29.46 4.52
N THR A 192 12.68 -29.35 3.36
CA THR A 192 11.33 -29.87 3.12
C THR A 192 11.27 -31.30 3.62
N PRO A 193 10.31 -31.65 4.51
CA PRO A 193 10.12 -33.03 4.95
C PRO A 193 9.76 -33.93 3.80
#